data_aab7b66723af1507b48d0d29b1d39f02
#
_entry.id   aab7b66723af1507b48d0d29b1d39f02
#
_cell.length_a   1.000
_cell.length_b   1.000
_cell.length_c   1.000
_cell.angle_alpha   90.00
_cell.angle_beta   90.00
_cell.angle_gamma   90.00
#
_symmetry.space_group_name_H-M   'P 1'
#
loop_
_entity.id
_entity.type
_entity.pdbx_description
1 polymer ?
#
loop_
_entity_poly.entity_id
_entity_poly.type
_entity_poly.pdbx_seq_one_letter_code
_entity_poly.pdbx_strand_id
1 'polypeptide(L)'
;MRSLVSTVLALPLLAAGGPVAAGGVQTDFGVYEYVMQRASGTVDDAGRAVESALAAGGWRVLGKVDAGAPEGCRFKARVLAAVEPEYAAKLMAANRRTAPFAVVDRINVFEDEDGVHVAVLNAESVTRTVLMQDAAFADLSRTHVDALRALVIGAVEGKAIHREFGEKRSRGYIGKTMGVMAGGSFDEKVKDEAMVPSADWKAVAAKVRQGLT
;
A
#
# COMPACT_ATOMS: atom_id res chain seq x y z
N MET A 1 -7.84 -19.63 76.07
CA MET A 1 -7.70 -20.00 74.68
C MET A 1 -8.59 -19.10 73.86
N ARG A 2 -8.02 -18.06 73.23
CA ARG A 2 -8.76 -17.06 72.43
C ARG A 2 -8.50 -17.34 70.98
N SER A 3 -9.55 -17.68 70.26
CA SER A 3 -9.55 -17.95 68.82
C SER A 3 -9.61 -16.63 68.03
N LEU A 4 -8.62 -16.32 67.20
CA LEU A 4 -8.59 -15.20 66.33
C LEU A 4 -9.22 -15.62 64.96
N VAL A 5 -10.35 -15.02 64.66
CA VAL A 5 -11.00 -15.16 63.33
C VAL A 5 -10.43 -14.09 62.44
N SER A 6 -9.67 -14.51 61.43
CA SER A 6 -9.18 -13.63 60.33
C SER A 6 -10.26 -13.46 59.30
N THR A 7 -10.79 -12.27 59.21
CA THR A 7 -11.73 -11.85 58.17
C THR A 7 -10.92 -11.41 56.94
N VAL A 8 -10.98 -12.20 55.86
CA VAL A 8 -10.42 -11.83 54.56
C VAL A 8 -11.43 -10.93 53.84
N LEU A 9 -11.06 -9.68 53.66
CA LEU A 9 -11.83 -8.71 52.89
C LEU A 9 -11.51 -8.92 51.40
N ALA A 10 -12.44 -9.50 50.64
CA ALA A 10 -12.33 -9.59 49.20
C ALA A 10 -12.79 -8.26 48.56
N LEU A 11 -11.87 -7.51 47.98
CA LEU A 11 -12.20 -6.37 47.13
C LEU A 11 -12.71 -6.87 45.76
N PRO A 12 -13.85 -6.41 45.28
CA PRO A 12 -14.26 -6.68 43.90
C PRO A 12 -13.44 -5.77 42.95
N LEU A 13 -12.67 -6.40 42.07
CA LEU A 13 -12.03 -5.74 40.96
C LEU A 13 -13.13 -5.34 39.96
N LEU A 14 -13.55 -4.09 40.01
CA LEU A 14 -14.40 -3.49 38.99
C LEU A 14 -13.53 -3.32 37.72
N ALA A 15 -13.63 -4.27 36.81
CA ALA A 15 -13.17 -4.12 35.46
C ALA A 15 -14.03 -3.04 34.74
N ALA A 16 -13.54 -1.81 34.75
CA ALA A 16 -14.08 -0.76 33.92
C ALA A 16 -13.75 -1.10 32.45
N GLY A 17 -14.57 -1.95 31.85
CA GLY A 17 -14.64 -2.11 30.38
C GLY A 17 -15.21 -0.80 29.83
N GLY A 18 -14.33 0.15 29.49
CA GLY A 18 -14.71 1.29 28.67
C GLY A 18 -15.27 0.78 27.33
N PRO A 19 -16.25 1.48 26.75
CA PRO A 19 -16.74 1.10 25.43
C PRO A 19 -15.55 1.17 24.47
N VAL A 20 -15.18 0.02 23.89
CA VAL A 20 -14.34 -0.03 22.68
C VAL A 20 -15.15 0.77 21.66
N ALA A 21 -14.72 1.98 21.37
CA ALA A 21 -15.25 2.75 20.27
C ALA A 21 -15.08 1.87 19.05
N ALA A 22 -16.20 1.41 18.49
CA ALA A 22 -16.20 0.79 17.18
C ALA A 22 -15.58 1.83 16.26
N GLY A 23 -14.30 1.67 15.92
CA GLY A 23 -13.59 2.55 15.03
C GLY A 23 -14.39 2.59 13.73
N GLY A 24 -14.98 3.74 13.45
CA GLY A 24 -15.68 3.93 12.18
C GLY A 24 -14.72 3.54 11.08
N VAL A 25 -15.19 2.76 10.10
CA VAL A 25 -14.40 2.36 8.93
C VAL A 25 -13.88 3.65 8.31
N GLN A 26 -12.57 3.82 8.31
CA GLN A 26 -11.94 4.98 7.67
C GLN A 26 -12.30 4.94 6.19
N THR A 27 -12.95 5.99 5.71
CA THR A 27 -13.45 6.07 4.33
C THR A 27 -12.56 6.89 3.42
N ASP A 28 -11.65 7.66 4.00
CA ASP A 28 -10.75 8.56 3.30
C ASP A 28 -9.29 8.14 3.51
N PHE A 29 -8.58 7.89 2.42
CA PHE A 29 -7.20 7.41 2.45
C PHE A 29 -6.30 8.31 1.61
N GLY A 30 -5.08 8.53 2.08
CA GLY A 30 -4.02 9.11 1.27
C GLY A 30 -3.56 8.15 0.17
N VAL A 31 -3.08 8.71 -0.94
CA VAL A 31 -2.57 7.91 -2.08
C VAL A 31 -1.26 7.21 -1.72
N TYR A 32 -0.44 7.86 -0.91
CA TYR A 32 0.83 7.35 -0.43
C TYR A 32 0.90 7.40 1.08
N GLU A 33 1.78 6.59 1.63
CA GLU A 33 2.09 6.55 3.05
C GLU A 33 3.60 6.64 3.25
N TYR A 34 4.05 7.60 4.07
CA TYR A 34 5.39 7.59 4.63
C TYR A 34 5.48 6.50 5.67
N VAL A 35 6.45 5.61 5.50
CA VAL A 35 6.69 4.46 6.37
C VAL A 35 7.96 4.66 7.21
N MET A 36 8.98 5.28 6.60
CA MET A 36 10.26 5.55 7.26
C MET A 36 10.74 6.95 6.97
N GLN A 37 11.18 7.66 7.99
CA GLN A 37 11.90 8.95 7.87
C GLN A 37 13.32 8.82 8.39
N ARG A 38 14.24 9.56 7.77
CA ARG A 38 15.65 9.58 8.14
C ARG A 38 16.23 8.17 8.21
N ALA A 39 15.99 7.40 7.16
CA ALA A 39 16.58 6.09 6.99
C ALA A 39 18.11 6.22 6.94
N SER A 40 18.81 5.27 7.59
CA SER A 40 20.28 5.24 7.60
C SER A 40 20.83 4.93 6.21
N GLY A 41 21.96 5.53 5.88
CA GLY A 41 22.65 5.32 4.62
C GLY A 41 22.14 6.20 3.48
N THR A 42 22.40 5.78 2.27
CA THR A 42 22.00 6.47 1.03
C THR A 42 20.70 5.92 0.47
N VAL A 43 20.12 6.59 -0.53
CA VAL A 43 18.98 6.05 -1.31
C VAL A 43 19.31 4.68 -1.90
N ASP A 44 20.56 4.47 -2.33
CA ASP A 44 21.03 3.19 -2.85
C ASP A 44 21.08 2.09 -1.79
N ASP A 45 21.52 2.41 -0.58
CA ASP A 45 21.61 1.47 0.53
C ASP A 45 20.21 1.06 1.01
N ALA A 46 19.35 2.05 1.29
CA ALA A 46 17.97 1.81 1.68
C ALA A 46 17.19 1.08 0.58
N GLY A 47 17.38 1.45 -0.69
CA GLY A 47 16.74 0.78 -1.82
C GLY A 47 17.13 -0.70 -1.93
N ARG A 48 18.42 -1.05 -1.76
CA ARG A 48 18.87 -2.44 -1.74
C ARG A 48 18.33 -3.21 -0.54
N ALA A 49 18.30 -2.60 0.63
CA ALA A 49 17.76 -3.23 1.84
C ALA A 49 16.27 -3.57 1.67
N VAL A 50 15.47 -2.63 1.17
CA VAL A 50 14.05 -2.84 0.88
C VAL A 50 13.86 -3.89 -0.21
N GLU A 51 14.62 -3.86 -1.31
CA GLU A 51 14.56 -4.86 -2.38
C GLU A 51 14.82 -6.28 -1.84
N SER A 52 15.84 -6.43 -0.99
CA SER A 52 16.17 -7.71 -0.37
C SER A 52 15.08 -8.19 0.58
N ALA A 53 14.51 -7.30 1.38
CA ALA A 53 13.43 -7.62 2.30
C ALA A 53 12.14 -8.01 1.56
N LEU A 54 11.80 -7.33 0.47
CA LEU A 54 10.68 -7.68 -0.41
C LEU A 54 10.83 -9.12 -0.92
N ALA A 55 11.99 -9.46 -1.46
CA ALA A 55 12.28 -10.82 -1.95
C ALA A 55 12.19 -11.86 -0.83
N ALA A 56 12.74 -11.58 0.35
CA ALA A 56 12.68 -12.46 1.51
C ALA A 56 11.25 -12.62 2.05
N GLY A 57 10.41 -11.57 1.95
CA GLY A 57 9.02 -11.55 2.35
C GLY A 57 8.04 -12.15 1.34
N GLY A 58 8.55 -12.73 0.23
CA GLY A 58 7.71 -13.37 -0.78
C GLY A 58 7.20 -12.45 -1.90
N TRP A 59 7.54 -11.17 -1.88
CA TRP A 59 7.28 -10.26 -2.99
C TRP A 59 8.21 -10.55 -4.16
N ARG A 60 7.67 -10.45 -5.36
CA ARG A 60 8.47 -10.50 -6.58
C ARG A 60 8.73 -9.07 -7.06
N VAL A 61 9.98 -8.64 -7.02
CA VAL A 61 10.39 -7.36 -7.59
C VAL A 61 10.32 -7.45 -9.11
N LEU A 62 9.55 -6.58 -9.71
CA LEU A 62 9.33 -6.52 -11.16
C LEU A 62 10.37 -5.62 -11.84
N GLY A 63 10.80 -4.60 -11.15
CA GLY A 63 11.78 -3.65 -11.65
C GLY A 63 12.08 -2.55 -10.66
N LYS A 64 13.14 -1.81 -10.98
CA LYS A 64 13.54 -0.60 -10.25
C LYS A 64 13.91 0.48 -11.25
N VAL A 65 13.56 1.70 -10.89
CA VAL A 65 13.87 2.88 -11.69
C VAL A 65 14.48 3.92 -10.76
N ASP A 66 15.66 4.40 -11.11
CA ASP A 66 16.19 5.59 -10.48
C ASP A 66 15.38 6.77 -11.06
N ALA A 67 14.48 7.29 -10.26
CA ALA A 67 13.59 8.35 -10.69
C ALA A 67 14.43 9.58 -11.00
N GLY A 68 14.27 10.08 -12.23
CA GLY A 68 14.90 11.31 -12.64
C GLY A 68 14.39 12.46 -11.77
N ALA A 69 15.21 12.86 -10.82
CA ALA A 69 15.05 14.18 -10.25
C ALA A 69 15.25 15.20 -11.41
N PRO A 70 14.59 16.35 -11.39
CA PRO A 70 14.83 17.39 -12.39
C PRO A 70 16.32 17.65 -12.55
N GLU A 71 16.75 17.94 -13.75
CA GLU A 71 18.15 18.27 -14.03
C GLU A 71 18.63 19.37 -13.07
N GLY A 72 19.78 19.14 -12.43
CA GLY A 72 20.32 20.01 -11.38
C GLY A 72 19.80 19.76 -9.97
N CYS A 73 18.84 18.86 -9.77
CA CYS A 73 18.45 18.43 -8.43
C CYS A 73 19.54 17.53 -7.81
N ARG A 74 19.97 17.89 -6.61
CA ARG A 74 20.99 17.11 -5.87
C ARG A 74 20.43 15.83 -5.22
N PHE A 75 19.12 15.78 -5.05
CA PHE A 75 18.44 14.67 -4.36
C PHE A 75 18.23 13.49 -5.29
N LYS A 76 18.36 12.31 -4.73
CA LYS A 76 18.13 11.05 -5.43
C LYS A 76 16.77 10.46 -5.06
N ALA A 77 16.21 9.71 -5.99
CA ALA A 77 15.03 8.91 -5.73
C ALA A 77 15.09 7.60 -6.51
N ARG A 78 14.55 6.56 -5.92
CA ARG A 78 14.40 5.23 -6.52
C ARG A 78 12.98 4.72 -6.31
N VAL A 79 12.38 4.18 -7.34
CA VAL A 79 11.09 3.50 -7.27
C VAL A 79 11.32 2.01 -7.48
N LEU A 80 10.82 1.20 -6.56
CA LEU A 80 10.74 -0.24 -6.69
C LEU A 80 9.28 -0.60 -7.03
N ALA A 81 9.10 -1.43 -8.06
CA ALA A 81 7.83 -2.03 -8.41
C ALA A 81 7.86 -3.50 -8.00
N ALA A 82 6.88 -3.95 -7.23
CA ALA A 82 6.82 -5.31 -6.73
C ALA A 82 5.40 -5.85 -6.74
N VAL A 83 5.25 -7.17 -6.68
CA VAL A 83 3.96 -7.86 -6.57
C VAL A 83 4.05 -8.90 -5.48
N GLU A 84 3.09 -8.90 -4.56
CA GLU A 84 2.86 -10.01 -3.65
C GLU A 84 1.91 -10.99 -4.33
N PRO A 85 2.36 -12.25 -4.62
CA PRO A 85 1.62 -13.17 -5.48
C PRO A 85 0.27 -13.60 -4.92
N GLU A 86 0.14 -13.76 -3.59
CA GLU A 86 -1.11 -14.19 -2.96
C GLU A 86 -2.15 -13.08 -2.98
N TYR A 87 -1.75 -11.84 -2.66
CA TYR A 87 -2.60 -10.67 -2.78
C TYR A 87 -3.09 -10.48 -4.23
N ALA A 88 -2.17 -10.55 -5.18
CA ALA A 88 -2.49 -10.45 -6.60
C ALA A 88 -3.48 -11.53 -7.04
N ALA A 89 -3.29 -12.78 -6.61
CA ALA A 89 -4.20 -13.88 -6.93
C ALA A 89 -5.62 -13.64 -6.37
N LYS A 90 -5.73 -13.15 -5.14
CA LYS A 90 -7.01 -12.81 -4.50
C LYS A 90 -7.74 -11.69 -5.25
N LEU A 91 -7.02 -10.62 -5.62
CA LEU A 91 -7.60 -9.53 -6.40
C LEU A 91 -8.02 -9.99 -7.80
N MET A 92 -7.19 -10.77 -8.47
CA MET A 92 -7.50 -11.30 -9.81
C MET A 92 -8.69 -12.26 -9.80
N ALA A 93 -8.87 -13.04 -8.75
CA ALA A 93 -10.04 -13.90 -8.59
C ALA A 93 -11.32 -13.09 -8.44
N ALA A 94 -11.24 -11.93 -7.82
CA ALA A 94 -12.37 -11.06 -7.60
C ALA A 94 -12.78 -10.25 -8.83
N ASN A 95 -11.82 -9.62 -9.50
CA ASN A 95 -12.09 -8.82 -10.69
C ASN A 95 -10.92 -8.87 -11.67
N ARG A 96 -10.93 -9.83 -12.57
CA ARG A 96 -9.86 -10.03 -13.58
C ARG A 96 -9.62 -8.83 -14.50
N ARG A 97 -10.62 -7.97 -14.67
CA ARG A 97 -10.55 -6.84 -15.60
C ARG A 97 -9.76 -5.68 -15.01
N THR A 98 -10.07 -5.31 -13.78
CA THR A 98 -9.50 -4.11 -13.17
C THR A 98 -8.42 -4.41 -12.14
N ALA A 99 -8.39 -5.61 -11.55
CA ALA A 99 -7.37 -6.00 -10.59
C ALA A 99 -5.92 -5.82 -11.09
N PRO A 100 -5.57 -6.04 -12.38
CA PRO A 100 -4.20 -5.82 -12.86
C PRO A 100 -3.65 -4.43 -12.58
N PHE A 101 -4.51 -3.43 -12.42
CA PHE A 101 -4.12 -2.05 -12.11
C PHE A 101 -3.87 -1.82 -10.60
N ALA A 102 -4.26 -2.78 -9.75
CA ALA A 102 -4.15 -2.67 -8.30
C ALA A 102 -3.14 -3.65 -7.66
N VAL A 103 -2.51 -4.54 -8.45
CA VAL A 103 -1.64 -5.60 -7.92
C VAL A 103 -0.18 -5.19 -7.77
N VAL A 104 0.20 -4.02 -8.29
CA VAL A 104 1.59 -3.58 -8.27
C VAL A 104 1.82 -2.59 -7.14
N ASP A 105 2.61 -3.01 -6.18
CA ASP A 105 3.14 -2.13 -5.13
C ASP A 105 4.21 -1.21 -5.71
N ARG A 106 4.23 0.03 -5.22
CA ARG A 106 5.30 0.99 -5.51
C ARG A 106 5.89 1.45 -4.20
N ILE A 107 7.18 1.25 -4.08
CA ILE A 107 7.95 1.68 -2.93
C ILE A 107 8.91 2.77 -3.42
N ASN A 108 8.78 3.96 -2.86
CA ASN A 108 9.62 5.11 -3.18
C ASN A 108 10.65 5.28 -2.08
N VAL A 109 11.93 5.20 -2.44
CA VAL A 109 13.06 5.57 -1.58
C VAL A 109 13.61 6.86 -2.14
N PHE A 110 13.62 7.93 -1.35
CA PHE A 110 14.01 9.24 -1.83
C PHE A 110 14.69 10.05 -0.71
N GLU A 111 15.46 11.04 -1.11
CA GLU A 111 16.10 11.95 -0.18
C GLU A 111 15.56 13.39 -0.35
N ASP A 112 15.58 14.11 0.73
CA ASP A 112 15.36 15.56 0.80
C ASP A 112 16.36 16.19 1.77
N GLU A 113 16.10 17.41 2.22
CA GLU A 113 16.97 18.14 3.16
C GLU A 113 17.06 17.47 4.54
N ASP A 114 16.06 16.70 4.92
CA ASP A 114 15.97 16.00 6.20
C ASP A 114 16.62 14.59 6.16
N GLY A 115 16.98 14.08 4.99
CA GLY A 115 17.63 12.78 4.79
C GLY A 115 16.88 11.83 3.87
N VAL A 116 17.11 10.53 4.04
CA VAL A 116 16.50 9.48 3.23
C VAL A 116 15.16 9.06 3.84
N HIS A 117 14.17 8.86 2.99
CA HIS A 117 12.81 8.49 3.36
C HIS A 117 12.32 7.31 2.54
N VAL A 118 11.36 6.56 3.11
CA VAL A 118 10.65 5.51 2.38
C VAL A 118 9.15 5.75 2.47
N ALA A 119 8.50 5.74 1.31
CA ALA A 119 7.05 5.81 1.20
C ALA A 119 6.53 4.68 0.31
N VAL A 120 5.33 4.21 0.60
CA VAL A 120 4.66 3.17 -0.17
C VAL A 120 3.37 3.69 -0.80
N LEU A 121 2.98 3.14 -1.93
CA LEU A 121 1.66 3.36 -2.48
C LEU A 121 0.63 2.68 -1.57
N ASN A 122 -0.39 3.42 -1.17
CA ASN A 122 -1.43 2.88 -0.31
C ASN A 122 -2.38 1.97 -1.11
N ALA A 123 -2.28 0.66 -0.87
CA ALA A 123 -3.10 -0.34 -1.55
C ALA A 123 -4.61 -0.12 -1.32
N GLU A 124 -5.03 0.38 -0.15
CA GLU A 124 -6.43 0.70 0.13
C GLU A 124 -6.96 1.80 -0.79
N SER A 125 -6.14 2.82 -1.06
CA SER A 125 -6.51 3.91 -1.98
C SER A 125 -6.65 3.42 -3.42
N VAL A 126 -5.71 2.58 -3.88
CA VAL A 126 -5.73 2.03 -5.25
C VAL A 126 -6.89 1.07 -5.43
N THR A 127 -7.05 0.11 -4.53
CA THR A 127 -8.09 -0.91 -4.61
C THR A 127 -9.48 -0.29 -4.58
N ARG A 128 -9.69 0.69 -3.72
CA ARG A 128 -10.95 1.45 -3.65
C ARG A 128 -11.28 2.14 -4.98
N THR A 129 -10.28 2.64 -5.69
CA THR A 129 -10.47 3.30 -6.98
C THR A 129 -10.78 2.29 -8.08
N VAL A 130 -10.06 1.17 -8.09
CA VAL A 130 -10.07 0.19 -9.17
C VAL A 130 -11.19 -0.84 -9.02
N LEU A 131 -11.53 -1.22 -7.77
CA LEU A 131 -12.54 -2.21 -7.42
C LEU A 131 -13.76 -1.57 -6.73
N MET A 132 -14.14 -0.42 -7.14
CA MET A 132 -15.08 0.53 -6.50
C MET A 132 -16.31 -0.09 -5.81
N GLN A 133 -16.78 -1.23 -6.26
CA GLN A 133 -18.04 -1.82 -5.80
C GLN A 133 -17.87 -2.87 -4.73
N ASP A 134 -16.62 -3.22 -4.38
CA ASP A 134 -16.38 -4.35 -3.50
C ASP A 134 -15.74 -3.91 -2.17
N ALA A 135 -16.59 -3.72 -1.15
CA ALA A 135 -16.17 -3.43 0.21
C ALA A 135 -15.35 -4.59 0.83
N ALA A 136 -15.51 -5.83 0.31
CA ALA A 136 -14.81 -7.00 0.82
C ALA A 136 -13.28 -6.91 0.67
N PHE A 137 -12.81 -6.07 -0.28
CA PHE A 137 -11.36 -5.87 -0.47
C PHE A 137 -10.72 -4.86 0.46
N ALA A 138 -11.48 -4.12 1.25
CA ALA A 138 -10.93 -3.13 2.18
C ALA A 138 -10.00 -3.80 3.22
N ASP A 139 -10.44 -4.89 3.83
CA ASP A 139 -9.63 -5.59 4.84
C ASP A 139 -8.43 -6.31 4.22
N LEU A 140 -8.60 -6.87 3.02
CA LEU A 140 -7.50 -7.49 2.28
C LEU A 140 -6.42 -6.46 1.94
N SER A 141 -6.81 -5.30 1.45
CA SER A 141 -5.87 -4.24 1.08
C SER A 141 -5.19 -3.63 2.30
N ARG A 142 -5.91 -3.48 3.41
CA ARG A 142 -5.33 -3.03 4.69
C ARG A 142 -4.29 -4.02 5.20
N THR A 143 -4.63 -5.30 5.26
CA THR A 143 -3.70 -6.36 5.66
C THR A 143 -2.45 -6.36 4.80
N HIS A 144 -2.61 -6.17 3.49
CA HIS A 144 -1.50 -6.12 2.55
C HIS A 144 -0.59 -4.89 2.78
N VAL A 145 -1.15 -3.69 2.92
CA VAL A 145 -0.33 -2.50 3.17
C VAL A 145 0.34 -2.54 4.54
N ASP A 146 -0.31 -3.13 5.55
CA ASP A 146 0.28 -3.34 6.88
C ASP A 146 1.48 -4.30 6.81
N ALA A 147 1.37 -5.38 6.04
CA ALA A 147 2.47 -6.31 5.82
C ALA A 147 3.65 -5.65 5.09
N LEU A 148 3.37 -4.89 4.04
CA LEU A 148 4.39 -4.13 3.30
C LEU A 148 5.08 -3.09 4.20
N ARG A 149 4.32 -2.39 5.01
CA ARG A 149 4.84 -1.43 6.00
C ARG A 149 5.77 -2.10 7.00
N ALA A 150 5.34 -3.21 7.60
CA ALA A 150 6.15 -3.96 8.56
C ALA A 150 7.47 -4.45 7.94
N LEU A 151 7.42 -4.91 6.70
CA LEU A 151 8.59 -5.35 5.94
C LEU A 151 9.58 -4.19 5.73
N VAL A 152 9.10 -3.02 5.30
CA VAL A 152 9.95 -1.83 5.09
C VAL A 152 10.57 -1.36 6.41
N ILE A 153 9.78 -1.33 7.49
CA ILE A 153 10.29 -0.95 8.84
C ILE A 153 11.37 -1.91 9.31
N GLY A 154 11.23 -3.20 9.03
CA GLY A 154 12.24 -4.20 9.38
C GLY A 154 13.50 -4.18 8.49
N ALA A 155 13.41 -3.58 7.32
CA ALA A 155 14.50 -3.56 6.34
C ALA A 155 15.52 -2.44 6.54
N VAL A 156 15.08 -1.28 7.05
CA VAL A 156 15.92 -0.09 7.16
C VAL A 156 15.86 0.51 8.56
N GLU A 157 17.00 0.92 9.08
CA GLU A 157 17.05 1.67 10.32
C GLU A 157 16.64 3.12 10.08
N GLY A 158 15.88 3.70 11.01
CA GLY A 158 15.41 5.07 10.92
C GLY A 158 14.23 5.32 11.83
N LYS A 159 13.54 6.42 11.60
CA LYS A 159 12.32 6.76 12.33
C LYS A 159 11.10 6.17 11.61
N ALA A 160 10.58 5.06 12.12
CA ALA A 160 9.31 4.52 11.63
C ALA A 160 8.18 5.53 11.89
N ILE A 161 7.35 5.74 10.88
CA ILE A 161 6.18 6.61 10.95
C ILE A 161 5.01 5.99 10.20
N HIS A 162 3.82 6.52 10.49
CA HIS A 162 2.62 6.23 9.73
C HIS A 162 1.98 7.57 9.39
N ARG A 163 2.28 8.10 8.21
CA ARG A 163 1.71 9.36 7.76
C ARG A 163 1.26 9.25 6.31
N GLU A 164 -0.02 9.21 6.13
CA GLU A 164 -0.61 9.29 4.80
C GLU A 164 -0.47 10.69 4.22
N PHE A 165 -0.18 10.76 2.95
CA PHE A 165 -0.10 12.01 2.20
C PHE A 165 -0.67 11.85 0.78
N GLY A 166 -0.81 12.98 0.12
CA GLY A 166 -1.60 13.08 -1.08
C GLY A 166 -3.05 13.41 -0.74
N GLU A 167 -3.85 13.54 -1.75
CA GLU A 167 -5.22 13.96 -1.57
C GLU A 167 -6.09 12.83 -1.03
N LYS A 168 -6.72 13.07 0.12
CA LYS A 168 -7.66 12.12 0.72
C LYS A 168 -9.03 12.28 0.07
N ARG A 169 -9.57 11.18 -0.44
CA ARG A 169 -10.87 11.18 -1.11
C ARG A 169 -11.75 10.04 -0.61
N SER A 170 -12.99 10.35 -0.30
CA SER A 170 -13.97 9.34 0.04
C SER A 170 -14.33 8.48 -1.17
N ARG A 171 -14.77 7.26 -0.92
CA ARG A 171 -15.26 6.35 -1.96
C ARG A 171 -16.39 6.98 -2.79
N GLY A 172 -17.33 7.67 -2.12
CA GLY A 172 -18.42 8.36 -2.80
C GLY A 172 -17.93 9.50 -3.71
N TYR A 173 -16.92 10.24 -3.28
CA TYR A 173 -16.31 11.29 -4.09
C TYR A 173 -15.65 10.72 -5.35
N ILE A 174 -14.85 9.65 -5.21
CA ILE A 174 -14.19 9.00 -6.35
C ILE A 174 -15.20 8.51 -7.37
N GLY A 175 -16.26 7.79 -6.92
CA GLY A 175 -17.32 7.30 -7.80
C GLY A 175 -18.04 8.43 -8.52
N LYS A 176 -18.38 9.49 -7.81
CA LYS A 176 -19.07 10.64 -8.37
C LYS A 176 -18.18 11.41 -9.37
N THR A 177 -16.91 11.60 -9.05
CA THR A 177 -15.95 12.29 -9.93
C THR A 177 -15.70 11.47 -11.20
N MET A 178 -15.48 10.18 -11.09
CA MET A 178 -15.32 9.30 -12.26
C MET A 178 -16.58 9.27 -13.13
N GLY A 179 -17.76 9.25 -12.52
CA GLY A 179 -19.01 9.31 -13.27
C GLY A 179 -19.20 10.60 -14.06
N VAL A 180 -18.82 11.74 -13.49
CA VAL A 180 -19.04 13.06 -14.11
C VAL A 180 -17.89 13.45 -15.03
N MET A 181 -16.65 13.31 -14.59
CA MET A 181 -15.49 13.82 -15.34
C MET A 181 -14.93 12.82 -16.36
N ALA A 182 -14.98 11.54 -16.06
CA ALA A 182 -14.47 10.48 -16.93
C ALA A 182 -15.58 9.78 -17.74
N GLY A 183 -16.83 10.14 -17.51
CA GLY A 183 -17.98 9.54 -18.20
C GLY A 183 -18.22 8.08 -17.85
N GLY A 184 -17.94 7.66 -16.61
CA GLY A 184 -18.16 6.32 -16.10
C GLY A 184 -17.15 5.89 -15.05
N SER A 185 -17.43 4.78 -14.39
CA SER A 185 -16.52 4.19 -13.41
C SER A 185 -15.28 3.60 -14.07
N PHE A 186 -14.25 3.30 -13.29
CA PHE A 186 -12.99 2.75 -13.81
C PHE A 186 -13.21 1.42 -14.58
N ASP A 187 -14.04 0.54 -14.05
CA ASP A 187 -14.35 -0.75 -14.69
C ASP A 187 -15.16 -0.60 -15.98
N GLU A 188 -16.04 0.40 -16.07
CA GLU A 188 -16.74 0.73 -17.31
C GLU A 188 -15.79 1.20 -18.39
N LYS A 189 -14.78 2.02 -18.03
CA LYS A 189 -13.78 2.51 -18.99
C LYS A 189 -12.82 1.42 -19.45
N VAL A 190 -12.39 0.55 -18.57
CA VAL A 190 -11.52 -0.59 -18.92
C VAL A 190 -12.24 -1.62 -19.79
N LYS A 191 -13.57 -1.67 -19.70
CA LYS A 191 -14.40 -2.66 -20.40
C LYS A 191 -14.24 -2.63 -21.92
N ASP A 192 -14.11 -1.46 -22.48
CA ASP A 192 -14.25 -1.27 -23.94
C ASP A 192 -12.90 -1.04 -24.66
N GLU A 193 -11.86 -0.59 -23.93
CA GLU A 193 -10.63 -0.11 -24.56
C GLU A 193 -9.39 -0.98 -24.31
N ALA A 194 -9.39 -1.81 -23.27
CA ALA A 194 -8.21 -2.56 -22.86
C ALA A 194 -8.10 -3.98 -23.44
N MET A 195 -9.06 -4.41 -24.23
CA MET A 195 -9.10 -5.77 -24.78
C MET A 195 -8.43 -5.82 -26.15
N VAL A 196 -7.13 -6.02 -26.18
CA VAL A 196 -6.49 -6.50 -27.41
C VAL A 196 -6.82 -7.99 -27.53
N PRO A 197 -7.67 -8.41 -28.48
CA PRO A 197 -7.96 -9.81 -28.70
C PRO A 197 -6.71 -10.46 -29.31
N SER A 198 -5.84 -10.95 -28.45
CA SER A 198 -4.66 -11.68 -28.86
C SER A 198 -4.57 -12.96 -28.06
N ALA A 199 -4.57 -14.08 -28.76
CA ALA A 199 -4.23 -15.37 -28.19
C ALA A 199 -2.78 -15.41 -27.71
N ASP A 200 -1.92 -14.54 -28.28
CA ASP A 200 -0.51 -14.43 -27.93
C ASP A 200 -0.20 -13.14 -27.17
N TRP A 201 -0.56 -13.13 -25.88
CA TRP A 201 -0.24 -12.02 -24.98
C TRP A 201 1.28 -11.75 -24.85
N LYS A 202 2.13 -12.78 -25.08
CA LYS A 202 3.60 -12.64 -25.00
C LYS A 202 4.13 -11.81 -26.14
N ALA A 203 3.60 -12.01 -27.35
CA ALA A 203 3.95 -11.20 -28.50
C ALA A 203 3.50 -9.74 -28.33
N VAL A 204 2.31 -9.52 -27.76
CA VAL A 204 1.82 -8.17 -27.43
C VAL A 204 2.73 -7.51 -26.39
N ALA A 205 3.05 -8.22 -25.29
CA ALA A 205 3.94 -7.70 -24.26
C ALA A 205 5.35 -7.38 -24.81
N ALA A 206 5.86 -8.18 -25.73
CA ALA A 206 7.14 -7.91 -26.38
C ALA A 206 7.11 -6.62 -27.20
N LYS A 207 6.05 -6.42 -28.00
CA LYS A 207 5.86 -5.18 -28.79
C LYS A 207 5.74 -3.94 -27.90
N VAL A 208 4.97 -4.02 -26.81
CA VAL A 208 4.86 -2.91 -25.84
C VAL A 208 6.22 -2.59 -25.23
N ARG A 209 6.99 -3.61 -24.87
CA ARG A 209 8.33 -3.43 -24.30
C ARG A 209 9.30 -2.78 -25.29
N GLN A 210 9.25 -3.15 -26.56
CA GLN A 210 10.04 -2.51 -27.62
C GLN A 210 9.69 -1.05 -27.86
N GLY A 211 8.42 -0.67 -27.68
CA GLY A 211 7.97 0.71 -27.85
C GLY A 211 8.27 1.62 -26.66
N LEU A 212 8.74 1.06 -25.54
CA LEU A 212 9.10 1.81 -24.33
C LEU A 212 10.62 2.00 -24.18
N THR A 213 11.43 1.42 -25.04
CA THR A 213 12.89 1.58 -25.12
C THR A 213 13.29 2.53 -26.23
#